data_6eefbf24eb8eef09a945d5d9fb49ebf4
#
_entry.id   6eefbf24eb8eef09a945d5d9fb49ebf4
#
_cell.length_a   1.000
_cell.length_b   1.000
_cell.length_c   1.000
_cell.angle_alpha   90.00
_cell.angle_beta   90.00
_cell.angle_gamma   90.00
#
_symmetry.space_group_name_H-M   'P 1'
#
loop_
_entity.id
_entity.type
_entity.pdbx_description
1 polymer ?
#
loop_
_entity_poly.entity_id
_entity_poly.type
_entity_poly.pdbx_seq_one_letter_code
_entity_poly.pdbx_strand_id
1 'polypeptide(L)'
;MANPVLHSIEKKAKQILWKLVGMCAGKAPNPPGLPLDFTGIHTVLVIRPDRLGDVVLSTPVYETLKKAFPHLHISVLVDKGQAGLLTDNPNISRVFAFDGKQPLNAFRQLRDEKFDLTLTLNKKFSATTTFFSLCSGAKIRVGYDHPENACP
;
A
#
# COMPACT_ATOMS: atom_id res chain seq x y z
N MET A 1 4.71 31.80 9.34
CA MET A 1 3.28 31.72 9.75
C MET A 1 2.51 31.12 8.57
N ALA A 2 1.99 29.92 8.69
CA ALA A 2 1.20 29.29 7.62
C ALA A 2 -0.16 29.99 7.52
N ASN A 3 -0.55 30.38 6.30
CA ASN A 3 -1.80 31.08 6.06
C ASN A 3 -2.99 30.14 6.33
N PRO A 4 -3.88 30.45 7.32
CA PRO A 4 -4.98 29.55 7.72
C PRO A 4 -5.96 29.26 6.57
N VAL A 5 -6.08 30.18 5.61
CA VAL A 5 -6.93 29.99 4.42
C VAL A 5 -6.35 28.94 3.49
N LEU A 6 -5.03 28.94 3.30
CA LEU A 6 -4.34 27.95 2.45
C LEU A 6 -4.48 26.53 3.03
N HIS A 7 -4.36 26.40 4.35
CA HIS A 7 -4.54 25.11 5.05
C HIS A 7 -5.99 24.59 4.95
N SER A 8 -6.97 25.49 5.00
CA SER A 8 -8.39 25.12 4.82
C SER A 8 -8.70 24.65 3.39
N ILE A 9 -8.10 25.30 2.39
CA ILE A 9 -8.25 24.92 0.97
C ILE A 9 -7.60 23.55 0.71
N GLU A 10 -6.40 23.32 1.24
CA GLU A 10 -5.72 22.02 1.14
C GLU A 10 -6.55 20.88 1.78
N LYS A 11 -7.15 21.15 2.94
CA LYS A 11 -7.98 20.16 3.63
C LYS A 11 -9.23 19.81 2.82
N LYS A 12 -9.91 20.81 2.25
CA LYS A 12 -11.06 20.59 1.36
C LYS A 12 -10.69 19.89 0.06
N ALA A 13 -9.59 20.28 -0.56
CA ALA A 13 -9.09 19.62 -1.77
C ALA A 13 -8.74 18.14 -1.52
N LYS A 14 -8.10 17.84 -0.38
CA LYS A 14 -7.87 16.46 0.07
C LYS A 14 -9.17 15.69 0.27
N GLN A 15 -10.17 16.28 0.91
CA GLN A 15 -11.47 15.62 1.13
C GLN A 15 -12.19 15.31 -0.20
N ILE A 16 -12.17 16.25 -1.15
CA ILE A 16 -12.77 16.05 -2.48
C ILE A 16 -12.02 14.94 -3.23
N LEU A 17 -10.67 14.98 -3.21
CA LEU A 17 -9.84 13.95 -3.81
C LEU A 17 -10.15 12.57 -3.20
N TRP A 18 -10.31 12.48 -1.87
CA TRP A 18 -10.66 11.25 -1.17
C TRP A 18 -12.06 10.73 -1.55
N LYS A 19 -13.05 11.61 -1.71
CA LYS A 19 -14.37 11.21 -2.21
C LYS A 19 -14.29 10.65 -3.63
N LEU A 20 -13.51 11.28 -4.50
CA LEU A 20 -13.31 10.80 -5.88
C LEU A 20 -12.57 9.46 -5.91
N VAL A 21 -11.53 9.30 -5.09
CA VAL A 21 -10.78 8.04 -4.95
C VAL A 21 -11.68 6.94 -4.38
N GLY A 22 -12.52 7.25 -3.39
CA GLY A 22 -13.50 6.31 -2.84
C GLY A 22 -14.53 5.84 -3.88
N MET A 23 -14.98 6.74 -4.75
CA MET A 23 -15.87 6.37 -5.88
C MET A 23 -15.19 5.44 -6.90
N CYS A 24 -13.89 5.63 -7.14
CA CYS A 24 -13.12 4.78 -8.06
C CYS A 24 -12.70 3.44 -7.44
N ALA A 25 -12.58 3.38 -6.12
CA ALA A 25 -12.12 2.19 -5.40
C ALA A 25 -13.17 1.09 -5.25
N GLY A 26 -14.43 1.39 -5.61
CA GLY A 26 -15.54 0.46 -5.42
C GLY A 26 -15.91 0.25 -3.94
N LYS A 27 -17.01 -0.48 -3.71
CA LYS A 27 -17.45 -0.84 -2.36
C LYS A 27 -16.37 -1.70 -1.70
N ALA A 28 -15.92 -1.34 -0.51
CA ALA A 28 -14.98 -2.17 0.24
C ALA A 28 -15.56 -3.60 0.35
N PRO A 29 -14.82 -4.64 -0.05
CA PRO A 29 -15.29 -5.99 0.16
C PRO A 29 -15.50 -6.21 1.66
N ASN A 30 -16.47 -7.04 2.01
CA ASN A 30 -16.65 -7.43 3.40
C ASN A 30 -15.31 -7.91 3.98
N PRO A 31 -14.95 -7.50 5.21
CA PRO A 31 -13.69 -7.94 5.78
C PRO A 31 -13.65 -9.48 5.78
N PRO A 32 -12.56 -10.07 5.28
CA PRO A 32 -12.44 -11.53 5.33
C PRO A 32 -12.46 -11.98 6.79
N GLY A 33 -13.07 -13.14 7.02
CA GLY A 33 -13.02 -13.77 8.35
C GLY A 33 -11.58 -13.96 8.83
N LEU A 34 -11.33 -13.78 10.11
CA LEU A 34 -10.05 -14.11 10.71
C LEU A 34 -10.10 -15.52 11.32
N PRO A 35 -9.05 -16.34 11.19
CA PRO A 35 -7.76 -16.07 10.51
C PRO A 35 -7.89 -16.04 8.99
N LEU A 36 -7.03 -15.22 8.34
CA LEU A 36 -6.99 -15.09 6.90
C LEU A 36 -6.51 -16.39 6.25
N ASP A 37 -7.30 -16.96 5.33
CA ASP A 37 -6.89 -18.12 4.56
C ASP A 37 -5.98 -17.71 3.39
N PHE A 38 -4.74 -18.18 3.42
CA PHE A 38 -3.74 -17.91 2.38
C PHE A 38 -3.76 -18.91 1.23
N THR A 39 -4.60 -19.94 1.26
CA THR A 39 -4.63 -21.00 0.22
C THR A 39 -4.95 -20.44 -1.17
N GLY A 40 -5.83 -19.44 -1.24
CA GLY A 40 -6.23 -18.78 -2.50
C GLY A 40 -5.49 -17.47 -2.79
N ILE A 41 -4.46 -17.12 -2.03
CA ILE A 41 -3.67 -15.90 -2.22
C ILE A 41 -2.34 -16.27 -2.88
N HIS A 42 -2.07 -15.70 -4.04
CA HIS A 42 -0.84 -15.93 -4.79
C HIS A 42 0.02 -14.68 -4.91
N THR A 43 -0.60 -13.51 -5.02
CA THR A 43 0.08 -12.23 -5.25
C THR A 43 -0.17 -11.27 -4.09
N VAL A 44 0.90 -10.86 -3.43
CA VAL A 44 0.87 -9.96 -2.27
C VAL A 44 1.62 -8.68 -2.59
N LEU A 45 0.98 -7.54 -2.39
CA LEU A 45 1.62 -6.23 -2.42
C LEU A 45 1.84 -5.72 -1.00
N VAL A 46 3.09 -5.49 -0.64
CA VAL A 46 3.44 -4.80 0.61
C VAL A 46 3.74 -3.34 0.30
N ILE A 47 3.02 -2.43 0.94
CA ILE A 47 3.17 -0.99 0.73
C ILE A 47 3.95 -0.38 1.89
N ARG A 48 5.14 0.15 1.58
CA ARG A 48 6.06 0.74 2.56
C ARG A 48 6.84 1.94 1.99
N PRO A 49 6.17 3.02 1.53
CA PRO A 49 6.82 4.19 0.94
C PRO A 49 7.35 5.16 2.01
N ASP A 50 7.89 4.63 3.12
CA ASP A 50 8.25 5.43 4.28
C ASP A 50 9.77 5.64 4.38
N ARG A 51 10.23 5.86 5.62
CA ARG A 51 11.64 6.10 5.92
C ARG A 51 12.46 4.83 5.74
N LEU A 52 13.72 5.01 5.37
CA LEU A 52 14.70 3.93 5.14
C LEU A 52 14.75 2.91 6.29
N GLY A 53 14.75 3.36 7.54
CA GLY A 53 14.74 2.47 8.70
C GLY A 53 13.51 1.57 8.75
N ASP A 54 12.33 2.11 8.40
CA ASP A 54 11.07 1.37 8.36
C ASP A 54 11.07 0.30 7.26
N VAL A 55 11.69 0.59 6.11
CA VAL A 55 11.85 -0.37 5.01
C VAL A 55 12.75 -1.53 5.44
N VAL A 56 13.87 -1.26 6.10
CA VAL A 56 14.78 -2.29 6.64
C VAL A 56 14.07 -3.13 7.70
N LEU A 57 13.35 -2.51 8.63
CA LEU A 57 12.60 -3.21 9.68
C LEU A 57 11.45 -4.07 9.12
N SER A 58 11.01 -3.86 7.89
CA SER A 58 9.99 -4.68 7.24
C SER A 58 10.53 -5.94 6.58
N THR A 59 11.86 -6.10 6.44
CA THR A 59 12.45 -7.27 5.76
C THR A 59 12.11 -8.61 6.41
N PRO A 60 12.01 -8.76 7.75
CA PRO A 60 11.59 -10.02 8.36
C PRO A 60 10.16 -10.45 7.98
N VAL A 61 9.31 -9.50 7.61
CA VAL A 61 7.93 -9.80 7.18
C VAL A 61 7.95 -10.60 5.88
N TYR A 62 8.78 -10.19 4.91
CA TYR A 62 8.89 -10.89 3.62
C TYR A 62 9.43 -12.30 3.80
N GLU A 63 10.46 -12.46 4.63
CA GLU A 63 11.05 -13.76 4.95
C GLU A 63 10.04 -14.69 5.65
N THR A 64 9.31 -14.16 6.65
CA THR A 64 8.32 -14.93 7.38
C THR A 64 7.17 -15.39 6.48
N LEU A 65 6.67 -14.49 5.62
CA LEU A 65 5.63 -14.82 4.66
C LEU A 65 6.10 -15.89 3.66
N LYS A 66 7.33 -15.76 3.13
CA LYS A 66 7.90 -16.73 2.20
C LYS A 66 8.14 -18.09 2.84
N LYS A 67 8.58 -18.13 4.11
CA LYS A 67 8.77 -19.39 4.86
C LYS A 67 7.43 -20.09 5.13
N ALA A 68 6.41 -19.33 5.54
CA ALA A 68 5.08 -19.87 5.83
C ALA A 68 4.32 -20.27 4.56
N PHE A 69 4.48 -19.51 3.48
CA PHE A 69 3.75 -19.65 2.22
C PHE A 69 4.70 -19.50 1.03
N PRO A 70 5.47 -20.55 0.67
CA PRO A 70 6.50 -20.47 -0.38
C PRO A 70 5.98 -20.10 -1.77
N HIS A 71 4.71 -20.36 -2.04
CA HIS A 71 4.03 -20.07 -3.31
C HIS A 71 3.73 -18.58 -3.53
N LEU A 72 3.79 -17.75 -2.48
CA LEU A 72 3.47 -16.33 -2.61
C LEU A 72 4.46 -15.56 -3.48
N HIS A 73 3.94 -14.77 -4.39
CA HIS A 73 4.70 -13.75 -5.10
C HIS A 73 4.57 -12.42 -4.34
N ILE A 74 5.64 -12.04 -3.64
CA ILE A 74 5.67 -10.84 -2.82
C ILE A 74 6.25 -9.69 -3.62
N SER A 75 5.44 -8.68 -3.87
CA SER A 75 5.85 -7.40 -4.45
C SER A 75 5.87 -6.31 -3.38
N VAL A 76 6.79 -5.38 -3.49
CA VAL A 76 6.93 -4.30 -2.51
C VAL A 76 6.90 -2.94 -3.21
N LEU A 77 6.07 -2.02 -2.71
CA LEU A 77 6.08 -0.62 -3.13
C LEU A 77 6.84 0.21 -2.10
N VAL A 78 7.92 0.84 -2.52
CA VAL A 78 8.77 1.72 -1.70
C VAL A 78 9.06 3.03 -2.42
N ASP A 79 9.58 4.01 -1.69
CA ASP A 79 10.12 5.23 -2.30
C ASP A 79 11.30 4.90 -3.22
N LYS A 80 11.41 5.63 -4.33
CA LYS A 80 12.43 5.43 -5.37
C LYS A 80 13.86 5.43 -4.79
N GLY A 81 14.13 6.29 -3.81
CA GLY A 81 15.44 6.35 -3.16
C GLY A 81 15.80 5.12 -2.34
N GLN A 82 14.84 4.26 -2.05
CA GLN A 82 15.00 3.07 -1.18
C GLN A 82 14.88 1.76 -1.96
N ALA A 83 14.46 1.81 -3.22
CA ALA A 83 14.22 0.60 -4.01
C ALA A 83 15.46 -0.31 -4.10
N GLY A 84 16.66 0.27 -4.21
CA GLY A 84 17.93 -0.47 -4.26
C GLY A 84 18.22 -1.33 -3.02
N LEU A 85 17.61 -1.02 -1.86
CA LEU A 85 17.79 -1.83 -0.63
C LEU A 85 17.12 -3.20 -0.72
N LEU A 86 16.11 -3.32 -1.57
CA LEU A 86 15.26 -4.50 -1.65
C LEU A 86 15.45 -5.31 -2.94
N THR A 87 16.19 -4.78 -3.90
CA THR A 87 16.33 -5.37 -5.25
C THR A 87 16.90 -6.79 -5.23
N ASP A 88 17.85 -7.05 -4.34
CA ASP A 88 18.52 -8.35 -4.25
C ASP A 88 17.95 -9.24 -3.12
N ASN A 89 16.78 -8.91 -2.58
CA ASN A 89 16.16 -9.71 -1.53
C ASN A 89 15.48 -10.94 -2.13
N PRO A 90 15.93 -12.18 -1.80
CA PRO A 90 15.40 -13.41 -2.40
C PRO A 90 13.93 -13.69 -2.06
N ASN A 91 13.38 -13.02 -1.05
CA ASN A 91 11.99 -13.17 -0.63
C ASN A 91 11.04 -12.24 -1.37
N ILE A 92 11.58 -11.33 -2.20
CA ILE A 92 10.79 -10.32 -2.93
C ILE A 92 10.84 -10.67 -4.42
N SER A 93 9.65 -10.83 -5.02
CA SER A 93 9.53 -11.12 -6.45
C SER A 93 9.68 -9.86 -7.31
N ARG A 94 9.23 -8.71 -6.82
CA ARG A 94 9.29 -7.44 -7.55
C ARG A 94 9.29 -6.23 -6.62
N VAL A 95 10.10 -5.23 -6.96
CA VAL A 95 10.12 -3.93 -6.27
C VAL A 95 9.54 -2.86 -7.18
N PHE A 96 8.51 -2.17 -6.71
CA PHE A 96 7.92 -0.99 -7.35
C PHE A 96 8.48 0.27 -6.70
N ALA A 97 9.09 1.12 -7.50
CA ALA A 97 9.65 2.39 -7.05
C ALA A 97 8.60 3.51 -7.20
N PHE A 98 8.18 4.09 -6.09
CA PHE A 98 7.31 5.27 -6.09
C PHE A 98 8.15 6.54 -6.15
N ASP A 99 7.88 7.37 -7.17
CA ASP A 99 8.41 8.73 -7.24
C ASP A 99 7.26 9.71 -6.96
N GLY A 100 7.38 10.49 -5.90
CA GLY A 100 6.37 11.48 -5.53
C GLY A 100 6.06 12.53 -6.60
N LYS A 101 6.97 12.71 -7.57
CA LYS A 101 6.79 13.60 -8.71
C LYS A 101 5.98 12.97 -9.84
N GLN A 102 5.96 11.63 -9.93
CA GLN A 102 5.27 10.88 -10.99
C GLN A 102 4.44 9.72 -10.43
N PRO A 103 3.43 9.98 -9.60
CA PRO A 103 2.65 8.92 -8.94
C PRO A 103 1.88 8.04 -9.91
N LEU A 104 1.51 8.57 -11.09
CA LEU A 104 0.74 7.84 -12.10
C LEU A 104 1.49 6.65 -12.70
N ASN A 105 2.82 6.70 -12.76
CA ASN A 105 3.62 5.59 -13.30
C ASN A 105 3.55 4.36 -12.37
N ALA A 106 3.74 4.58 -11.07
CA ALA A 106 3.60 3.52 -10.07
C ALA A 106 2.16 2.97 -10.04
N PHE A 107 1.16 3.84 -10.13
CA PHE A 107 -0.24 3.46 -10.19
C PHE A 107 -0.55 2.50 -11.36
N ARG A 108 -0.14 2.84 -12.57
CA ARG A 108 -0.38 1.99 -13.74
C ARG A 108 0.26 0.61 -13.58
N GLN A 109 1.53 0.57 -13.17
CA GLN A 109 2.26 -0.67 -12.95
C GLN A 109 1.59 -1.56 -11.90
N LEU A 110 1.11 -0.99 -10.79
CA LEU A 110 0.43 -1.75 -9.73
C LEU A 110 -0.91 -2.33 -10.20
N ARG A 111 -1.67 -1.55 -10.98
CA ARG A 111 -2.99 -1.98 -11.44
C ARG A 111 -2.94 -3.15 -12.43
N ASP A 112 -1.88 -3.23 -13.22
CA ASP A 112 -1.70 -4.27 -14.23
C ASP A 112 -1.39 -5.65 -13.59
N GLU A 113 -0.86 -5.68 -12.37
CA GLU A 113 -0.44 -6.90 -11.65
C GLU A 113 -1.60 -7.68 -10.98
N LYS A 114 -2.77 -7.07 -10.74
CA LYS A 114 -3.96 -7.72 -10.14
C LYS A 114 -3.64 -8.47 -8.84
N PHE A 115 -3.27 -7.73 -7.80
CA PHE A 115 -2.95 -8.33 -6.50
C PHE A 115 -4.16 -9.00 -5.82
N ASP A 116 -3.92 -10.13 -5.14
CA ASP A 116 -4.93 -10.76 -4.29
C ASP A 116 -5.00 -10.08 -2.93
N LEU A 117 -3.85 -9.75 -2.36
CA LEU A 117 -3.72 -9.16 -1.03
C LEU A 117 -2.81 -7.92 -1.07
N THR A 118 -3.23 -6.87 -0.38
CA THR A 118 -2.38 -5.72 -0.08
C THR A 118 -2.15 -5.62 1.42
N LEU A 119 -0.89 -5.52 1.84
CA LEU A 119 -0.48 -5.30 3.22
C LEU A 119 0.09 -3.91 3.37
N THR A 120 -0.50 -3.13 4.27
CA THR A 120 -0.05 -1.78 4.63
C THR A 120 0.63 -1.82 5.99
N LEU A 121 1.95 -1.63 6.05
CA LEU A 121 2.71 -1.75 7.29
C LEU A 121 2.85 -0.42 8.05
N ASN A 122 2.18 0.63 7.62
CA ASN A 122 2.24 1.95 8.25
C ASN A 122 1.39 2.00 9.51
N LYS A 123 2.01 2.27 10.66
CA LYS A 123 1.32 2.49 11.93
C LYS A 123 0.57 3.83 11.96
N LYS A 124 1.04 4.85 11.23
CA LYS A 124 0.40 6.15 11.12
C LYS A 124 -0.37 6.24 9.81
N PHE A 125 -1.47 6.99 9.84
CA PHE A 125 -2.22 7.31 8.62
C PHE A 125 -1.30 7.94 7.57
N SER A 126 -1.37 7.42 6.36
CA SER A 126 -0.67 7.95 5.20
C SER A 126 -1.60 7.95 3.99
N ALA A 127 -1.92 9.15 3.52
CA ALA A 127 -2.76 9.33 2.33
C ALA A 127 -2.18 8.61 1.10
N THR A 128 -0.87 8.65 0.93
CA THR A 128 -0.17 7.98 -0.16
C THR A 128 -0.34 6.46 -0.10
N THR A 129 -0.15 5.89 1.08
CA THR A 129 -0.27 4.44 1.30
C THR A 129 -1.70 3.97 1.07
N THR A 130 -2.68 4.70 1.63
CA THR A 130 -4.10 4.40 1.43
C THR A 130 -4.49 4.52 -0.04
N PHE A 131 -4.01 5.54 -0.74
CA PHE A 131 -4.23 5.70 -2.18
C PHE A 131 -3.72 4.48 -2.96
N PHE A 132 -2.47 4.06 -2.77
CA PHE A 132 -1.93 2.89 -3.46
C PHE A 132 -2.62 1.59 -3.08
N SER A 133 -3.02 1.44 -1.81
CA SER A 133 -3.79 0.28 -1.36
C SER A 133 -5.14 0.18 -2.08
N LEU A 134 -5.87 1.30 -2.20
CA LEU A 134 -7.14 1.35 -2.92
C LEU A 134 -6.96 1.11 -4.42
N CYS A 135 -5.92 1.68 -5.00
CA CYS A 135 -5.66 1.65 -6.43
C CYS A 135 -5.00 0.35 -6.92
N SER A 136 -4.46 -0.47 -6.02
CA SER A 136 -3.85 -1.77 -6.37
C SER A 136 -4.83 -2.77 -6.96
N GLY A 137 -6.14 -2.55 -6.75
CA GLY A 137 -7.18 -3.49 -7.17
C GLY A 137 -7.22 -4.79 -6.37
N ALA A 138 -6.48 -4.87 -5.25
CA ALA A 138 -6.43 -6.06 -4.42
C ALA A 138 -7.79 -6.41 -3.83
N LYS A 139 -8.13 -7.70 -3.87
CA LYS A 139 -9.38 -8.24 -3.31
C LYS A 139 -9.44 -8.09 -1.80
N ILE A 140 -8.29 -8.25 -1.13
CA ILE A 140 -8.15 -8.16 0.32
C ILE A 140 -7.15 -7.06 0.64
N ARG A 141 -7.49 -6.22 1.58
CA ARG A 141 -6.61 -5.15 2.07
C ARG A 141 -6.48 -5.24 3.57
N VAL A 142 -5.25 -5.35 4.05
CA VAL A 142 -4.91 -5.45 5.47
C VAL A 142 -3.98 -4.31 5.85
N GLY A 143 -4.25 -3.67 6.94
CA GLY A 143 -3.46 -2.58 7.49
C GLY A 143 -3.87 -2.27 8.92
N TYR A 144 -3.24 -1.25 9.49
CA TYR A 144 -3.67 -0.75 10.79
C TYR A 144 -5.00 -0.01 10.67
N ASP A 145 -5.87 -0.26 11.64
CA ASP A 145 -7.13 0.47 11.77
C ASP A 145 -6.85 1.91 12.26
N HIS A 146 -7.28 2.86 11.45
CA HIS A 146 -7.21 4.28 11.78
C HIS A 146 -8.60 4.88 11.60
N PRO A 147 -9.08 5.68 12.57
CA PRO A 147 -10.36 6.39 12.44
C PRO A 147 -10.44 7.24 11.17
N GLU A 148 -9.29 7.70 10.68
CA GLU A 148 -9.16 8.49 9.46
C GLU A 148 -9.24 7.65 8.17
N ASN A 149 -9.07 6.32 8.27
CA ASN A 149 -9.23 5.36 7.17
C ASN A 149 -10.68 4.87 7.03
N ALA A 150 -11.54 5.18 7.99
CA ALA A 150 -12.96 4.93 7.88
C ALA A 150 -13.53 5.83 6.77
N CYS A 151 -13.36 5.35 5.53
CA CYS A 151 -14.11 5.88 4.40
C CYS A 151 -15.55 5.44 4.59
N PRO A 152 -16.54 6.36 4.62
CA PRO A 152 -17.95 6.02 4.74
C PRO A 152 -18.44 5.19 3.57
#